data_f9afbcf40862b9cb7658dbd7d407f919
#
_entry.id   f9afbcf40862b9cb7658dbd7d407f919
#
_cell.length_a   1.000
_cell.length_b   1.000
_cell.length_c   1.000
_cell.angle_alpha   90.00
_cell.angle_beta   90.00
_cell.angle_gamma   90.00
#
_symmetry.space_group_name_H-M   'P 1'
#
loop_
_entity.id
_entity.type
_entity.pdbx_description
1 polymer ?
#
loop_
_entity_poly.entity_id
_entity_poly.type
_entity_poly.pdbx_seq_one_letter_code
_entity_poly.pdbx_strand_id
1 'polypeptide(L)'
;VLSDDPENVAGEVLTRGLNVMKGYYKNEEATAAVIDKDGWFHTGDLGRLNSEGHLFILGRIKNMLLGSNGQNVYPEEIEDKLNSMVMVNESLIVQHGDKLVGLVYPDMEGAASMGFSEDDLKNIMEQNRKDLNAQLPAFCRISEIRIQEKEFAKTPKKSIKRYLYTNTIE
;
A
#
# COMPACT_ATOMS: atom_id res chain seq x y z
N VAL A 1 -2.04 18.46 -6.05
CA VAL A 1 -1.29 17.30 -6.57
C VAL A 1 -0.24 17.83 -7.54
N LEU A 2 1.02 17.44 -7.34
CA LEU A 2 2.12 17.82 -8.21
C LEU A 2 2.15 16.88 -9.43
N SER A 3 1.40 17.23 -10.46
CA SER A 3 1.29 16.49 -11.73
C SER A 3 0.85 17.46 -12.82
N ASP A 4 1.34 17.26 -14.04
CA ASP A 4 0.93 18.03 -15.21
C ASP A 4 -0.51 17.66 -15.66
N ASP A 5 -0.97 16.47 -15.30
CA ASP A 5 -2.33 15.97 -15.55
C ASP A 5 -2.85 15.28 -14.27
N PRO A 6 -3.28 16.07 -13.27
CA PRO A 6 -3.67 15.52 -11.96
C PRO A 6 -4.94 14.65 -11.98
N GLU A 7 -5.71 14.67 -13.07
CA GLU A 7 -6.89 13.82 -13.23
C GLU A 7 -6.53 12.41 -13.67
N ASN A 8 -5.51 12.26 -14.51
CA ASN A 8 -5.13 10.98 -15.09
C ASN A 8 -3.81 10.43 -14.54
N VAL A 9 -2.93 11.33 -14.08
CA VAL A 9 -1.59 10.97 -13.60
C VAL A 9 -1.47 11.27 -12.11
N ALA A 10 -1.11 10.25 -11.33
CA ALA A 10 -0.84 10.43 -9.90
C ALA A 10 0.40 11.31 -9.70
N GLY A 11 0.32 12.22 -8.72
CA GLY A 11 1.42 13.06 -8.30
C GLY A 11 1.50 13.17 -6.79
N GLU A 12 2.58 13.78 -6.29
CA GLU A 12 2.70 14.04 -4.87
C GLU A 12 1.60 15.01 -4.39
N VAL A 13 0.99 14.70 -3.26
CA VAL A 13 0.03 15.60 -2.60
C VAL A 13 0.79 16.65 -1.83
N LEU A 14 0.60 17.91 -2.23
CA LEU A 14 1.15 19.07 -1.54
C LEU A 14 0.03 19.82 -0.81
N THR A 15 0.35 20.37 0.35
CA THR A 15 -0.58 21.22 1.09
C THR A 15 0.11 22.49 1.60
N ARG A 16 -0.65 23.61 1.63
CA ARG A 16 -0.18 24.88 2.16
C ARG A 16 -1.32 25.59 2.87
N GLY A 17 -1.05 26.22 3.99
CA GLY A 17 -2.04 26.96 4.75
C GLY A 17 -1.65 27.13 6.21
N LEU A 18 -2.49 27.81 6.98
CA LEU A 18 -2.25 28.08 8.39
C LEU A 18 -2.31 26.82 9.28
N ASN A 19 -2.86 25.75 8.78
CA ASN A 19 -2.94 24.43 9.42
C ASN A 19 -1.67 23.59 9.24
N VAL A 20 -0.74 24.01 8.36
CA VAL A 20 0.53 23.32 8.18
C VAL A 20 1.47 23.65 9.33
N MET A 21 2.21 22.64 9.82
CA MET A 21 3.19 22.82 10.88
C MET A 21 4.25 23.86 10.50
N LYS A 22 4.84 24.54 11.49
CA LYS A 22 5.97 25.45 11.27
C LYS A 22 7.28 24.71 10.96
N GLY A 23 7.38 23.44 11.34
CA GLY A 23 8.55 22.60 11.15
C GLY A 23 8.70 21.56 12.26
N TYR A 24 9.72 20.72 12.14
CA TYR A 24 10.11 19.77 13.17
C TYR A 24 10.92 20.49 14.26
N TYR A 25 10.59 20.23 15.51
CA TYR A 25 11.24 20.88 16.65
C TYR A 25 12.75 20.63 16.68
N LYS A 26 13.53 21.69 16.64
CA LYS A 26 15.01 21.69 16.62
C LYS A 26 15.61 20.80 15.51
N ASN A 27 14.93 20.66 14.38
CA ASN A 27 15.40 19.89 13.24
C ASN A 27 15.12 20.64 11.93
N GLU A 28 15.99 21.59 11.62
CA GLU A 28 15.86 22.44 10.42
C GLU A 28 16.05 21.64 9.14
N GLU A 29 16.98 20.67 9.13
CA GLU A 29 17.25 19.82 7.99
C GLU A 29 16.00 19.00 7.60
N ALA A 30 15.37 18.32 8.57
CA ALA A 30 14.16 17.58 8.33
C ALA A 30 12.99 18.50 7.93
N THR A 31 12.98 19.73 8.43
CA THR A 31 11.96 20.73 8.05
C THR A 31 12.13 21.15 6.61
N ALA A 32 13.35 21.51 6.19
CA ALA A 32 13.66 21.91 4.84
C ALA A 32 13.47 20.78 3.80
N ALA A 33 13.58 19.53 4.24
CA ALA A 33 13.31 18.36 3.39
C ALA A 33 11.82 18.18 3.05
N VAL A 34 10.90 18.79 3.83
CA VAL A 34 9.45 18.58 3.65
C VAL A 34 8.65 19.86 3.46
N ILE A 35 9.22 21.04 3.76
CA ILE A 35 8.58 22.34 3.50
C ILE A 35 9.49 23.11 2.54
N ASP A 36 8.98 23.37 1.36
CA ASP A 36 9.73 24.11 0.36
C ASP A 36 9.78 25.63 0.65
N LYS A 37 10.58 26.36 -0.17
CA LYS A 37 10.77 27.81 -0.05
C LYS A 37 9.45 28.61 -0.23
N ASP A 38 8.46 28.05 -0.90
CA ASP A 38 7.17 28.69 -1.18
C ASP A 38 6.11 28.31 -0.13
N GLY A 39 6.50 27.52 0.90
CA GLY A 39 5.68 27.12 2.04
C GLY A 39 4.75 25.94 1.76
N TRP A 40 5.00 25.19 0.70
CA TRP A 40 4.31 23.94 0.46
C TRP A 40 4.90 22.80 1.28
N PHE A 41 4.04 22.08 1.96
CA PHE A 41 4.40 20.85 2.67
C PHE A 41 4.25 19.65 1.74
N HIS A 42 5.34 18.96 1.51
CA HIS A 42 5.45 17.72 0.79
C HIS A 42 5.01 16.57 1.69
N THR A 43 3.81 16.01 1.45
CA THR A 43 3.24 14.99 2.35
C THR A 43 3.92 13.63 2.21
N GLY A 44 4.55 13.39 1.07
CA GLY A 44 5.06 12.08 0.67
C GLY A 44 3.95 11.10 0.31
N ASP A 45 2.70 11.56 0.22
CA ASP A 45 1.57 10.78 -0.25
C ASP A 45 1.36 11.02 -1.75
N LEU A 46 1.00 9.97 -2.47
CA LEU A 46 0.57 10.02 -3.86
C LEU A 46 -0.94 10.14 -3.94
N GLY A 47 -1.41 10.94 -4.88
CA GLY A 47 -2.84 11.10 -5.11
C GLY A 47 -3.14 11.61 -6.51
N ARG A 48 -4.41 11.57 -6.86
CA ARG A 48 -4.96 12.19 -8.06
C ARG A 48 -6.24 12.95 -7.72
N LEU A 49 -6.57 13.92 -8.55
CA LEU A 49 -7.84 14.64 -8.47
C LEU A 49 -8.79 14.07 -9.54
N ASN A 50 -10.09 14.06 -9.26
CA ASN A 50 -11.08 13.88 -10.32
C ASN A 50 -11.53 15.26 -10.88
N SER A 51 -12.35 15.25 -11.94
CA SER A 51 -12.89 16.46 -12.55
C SER A 51 -13.74 17.33 -11.62
N GLU A 52 -14.22 16.76 -10.51
CA GLU A 52 -14.99 17.48 -9.47
C GLU A 52 -14.08 18.05 -8.36
N GLY A 53 -12.75 17.83 -8.45
CA GLY A 53 -11.78 18.28 -7.46
C GLY A 53 -11.65 17.39 -6.22
N HIS A 54 -12.22 16.19 -6.23
CA HIS A 54 -12.02 15.24 -5.13
C HIS A 54 -10.63 14.61 -5.21
N LEU A 55 -9.93 14.58 -4.07
CA LEU A 55 -8.63 13.98 -3.93
C LEU A 55 -8.75 12.50 -3.55
N PHE A 56 -8.14 11.65 -4.35
CA PHE A 56 -7.98 10.23 -4.08
C PHE A 56 -6.53 9.95 -3.68
N ILE A 57 -6.32 9.43 -2.48
CA ILE A 57 -5.00 9.01 -2.00
C ILE A 57 -4.76 7.58 -2.49
N LEU A 58 -3.64 7.36 -3.17
CA LEU A 58 -3.26 6.08 -3.77
C LEU A 58 -2.25 5.30 -2.92
N GLY A 59 -1.45 6.00 -2.12
CA GLY A 59 -0.44 5.40 -1.26
C GLY A 59 0.70 6.35 -0.91
N ARG A 60 1.85 5.77 -0.50
CA ARG A 60 3.07 6.53 -0.17
C ARG A 60 4.07 6.46 -1.32
N ILE A 61 4.71 7.58 -1.66
CA ILE A 61 5.77 7.62 -2.69
C ILE A 61 6.83 6.56 -2.45
N LYS A 62 7.32 6.44 -1.21
CA LYS A 62 8.37 5.49 -0.84
C LYS A 62 7.96 4.01 -0.88
N ASN A 63 6.65 3.73 -0.96
CA ASN A 63 6.13 2.36 -1.02
C ASN A 63 5.78 1.95 -2.46
N MET A 64 5.78 2.91 -3.39
CA MET A 64 5.53 2.64 -4.80
C MET A 64 6.55 1.62 -5.33
N LEU A 65 6.05 0.63 -6.05
CA LEU A 65 6.86 -0.40 -6.68
C LEU A 65 6.96 -0.11 -8.19
N LEU A 66 8.07 -0.52 -8.79
CA LEU A 66 8.22 -0.43 -10.23
C LEU A 66 7.90 -1.79 -10.85
N GLY A 67 6.80 -1.86 -11.59
CA GLY A 67 6.42 -3.07 -12.31
C GLY A 67 7.45 -3.46 -13.37
N SER A 68 7.45 -4.73 -13.79
CA SER A 68 8.38 -5.27 -14.79
C SER A 68 8.33 -4.55 -16.14
N ASN A 69 7.23 -3.87 -16.44
CA ASN A 69 7.03 -3.07 -17.65
C ASN A 69 7.35 -1.56 -17.46
N GLY A 70 7.93 -1.18 -16.32
CA GLY A 70 8.25 0.21 -15.98
C GLY A 70 7.07 1.05 -15.49
N GLN A 71 5.89 0.46 -15.30
CA GLN A 71 4.73 1.17 -14.74
C GLN A 71 4.76 1.20 -13.22
N ASN A 72 4.24 2.29 -12.65
CA ASN A 72 4.12 2.45 -11.21
C ASN A 72 3.01 1.54 -10.68
N VAL A 73 3.34 0.78 -9.64
CA VAL A 73 2.39 -0.05 -8.89
C VAL A 73 2.23 0.55 -7.50
N TYR A 74 1.01 0.76 -7.09
CA TYR A 74 0.64 1.27 -5.77
C TYR A 74 0.18 0.10 -4.89
N PRO A 75 1.05 -0.44 -4.04
CA PRO A 75 0.74 -1.65 -3.28
C PRO A 75 -0.48 -1.47 -2.36
N GLU A 76 -0.68 -0.26 -1.82
CA GLU A 76 -1.81 0.04 -0.95
C GLU A 76 -3.16 -0.15 -1.64
N GLU A 77 -3.28 0.19 -2.94
CA GLU A 77 -4.53 -0.02 -3.70
C GLU A 77 -4.85 -1.52 -3.87
N ILE A 78 -3.82 -2.34 -4.00
CA ILE A 78 -3.98 -3.81 -4.11
C ILE A 78 -4.34 -4.39 -2.74
N GLU A 79 -3.66 -3.90 -1.68
CA GLU A 79 -3.90 -4.31 -0.29
C GLU A 79 -5.32 -3.97 0.17
N ASP A 80 -5.84 -2.80 -0.15
CA ASP A 80 -7.22 -2.40 0.18
C ASP A 80 -8.25 -3.37 -0.41
N LYS A 81 -8.04 -3.79 -1.65
CA LYS A 81 -8.89 -4.81 -2.29
C LYS A 81 -8.73 -6.17 -1.63
N LEU A 82 -7.49 -6.59 -1.38
CA LEU A 82 -7.20 -7.88 -0.78
C LEU A 82 -7.71 -7.97 0.67
N ASN A 83 -7.58 -6.89 1.45
CA ASN A 83 -8.10 -6.81 2.82
C ASN A 83 -9.63 -6.88 2.91
N SER A 84 -10.34 -6.63 1.81
CA SER A 84 -11.82 -6.78 1.74
C SER A 84 -12.27 -8.20 1.37
N MET A 85 -11.33 -9.12 1.10
CA MET A 85 -11.65 -10.49 0.68
C MET A 85 -11.84 -11.45 1.86
N VAL A 86 -12.41 -12.61 1.56
CA VAL A 86 -12.76 -13.63 2.56
C VAL A 86 -11.53 -14.12 3.31
N MET A 87 -11.62 -14.22 4.64
CA MET A 87 -10.55 -14.68 5.54
C MET A 87 -9.25 -13.88 5.48
N VAL A 88 -9.24 -12.66 4.98
CA VAL A 88 -8.10 -11.76 5.03
C VAL A 88 -8.27 -10.79 6.18
N ASN A 89 -7.38 -10.84 7.17
CA ASN A 89 -7.35 -9.86 8.26
C ASN A 89 -6.42 -8.69 7.91
N GLU A 90 -5.22 -8.99 7.43
CA GLU A 90 -4.24 -7.99 7.00
C GLU A 90 -3.44 -8.51 5.81
N SER A 91 -3.06 -7.62 4.93
CA SER A 91 -2.19 -7.97 3.81
C SER A 91 -1.09 -6.95 3.57
N LEU A 92 -0.04 -7.40 2.89
CA LEU A 92 1.08 -6.59 2.47
C LEU A 92 1.53 -7.07 1.09
N ILE A 93 1.58 -6.15 0.12
CA ILE A 93 2.11 -6.44 -1.21
C ILE A 93 3.59 -6.09 -1.24
N VAL A 94 4.40 -7.05 -1.62
CA VAL A 94 5.85 -6.92 -1.75
C VAL A 94 6.31 -7.36 -3.14
N GLN A 95 7.46 -6.87 -3.54
CA GLN A 95 8.09 -7.29 -4.80
C GLN A 95 9.19 -8.31 -4.52
N HIS A 96 9.14 -9.42 -5.24
CA HIS A 96 10.19 -10.45 -5.24
C HIS A 96 10.67 -10.68 -6.68
N GLY A 97 11.86 -10.21 -6.99
CA GLY A 97 12.32 -10.11 -8.38
C GLY A 97 11.36 -9.25 -9.20
N ASP A 98 10.86 -9.81 -10.31
CA ASP A 98 9.91 -9.13 -11.20
C ASP A 98 8.45 -9.41 -10.85
N LYS A 99 8.18 -10.11 -9.75
CA LYS A 99 6.83 -10.54 -9.38
C LYS A 99 6.33 -9.81 -8.15
N LEU A 100 5.04 -9.52 -8.13
CA LEU A 100 4.33 -9.06 -6.94
C LEU A 100 3.83 -10.28 -6.16
N VAL A 101 4.01 -10.26 -4.85
CA VAL A 101 3.60 -11.30 -3.91
C VAL A 101 2.73 -10.68 -2.83
N GLY A 102 1.60 -11.30 -2.55
CA GLY A 102 0.74 -10.93 -1.43
C GLY A 102 1.16 -11.73 -0.18
N LEU A 103 1.58 -11.04 0.86
CA LEU A 103 1.70 -11.63 2.20
C LEU A 103 0.37 -11.39 2.92
N VAL A 104 -0.25 -12.42 3.47
CA VAL A 104 -1.55 -12.32 4.13
C VAL A 104 -1.51 -12.94 5.51
N TYR A 105 -1.92 -12.19 6.51
CA TYR A 105 -2.30 -12.73 7.80
C TYR A 105 -3.81 -13.00 7.79
N PRO A 106 -4.25 -14.26 7.88
CA PRO A 106 -5.66 -14.61 7.80
C PRO A 106 -6.44 -14.19 9.05
N ASP A 107 -7.77 -14.14 8.94
CA ASP A 107 -8.67 -14.12 10.09
C ASP A 107 -8.67 -15.51 10.77
N MET A 108 -7.71 -15.69 11.69
CA MET A 108 -7.53 -16.95 12.40
C MET A 108 -8.69 -17.28 13.35
N GLU A 109 -9.34 -16.26 13.92
CA GLU A 109 -10.50 -16.44 14.80
C GLU A 109 -11.72 -16.89 13.99
N GLY A 110 -11.99 -16.24 12.88
CA GLY A 110 -13.03 -16.61 11.94
C GLY A 110 -12.82 -18.01 11.38
N ALA A 111 -11.60 -18.35 10.97
CA ALA A 111 -11.25 -19.66 10.46
C ALA A 111 -11.47 -20.78 11.51
N ALA A 112 -11.04 -20.56 12.75
CA ALA A 112 -11.23 -21.51 13.84
C ALA A 112 -12.74 -21.70 14.16
N SER A 113 -13.52 -20.62 14.16
CA SER A 113 -14.96 -20.68 14.42
C SER A 113 -15.74 -21.45 13.34
N MET A 114 -15.26 -21.42 12.11
CA MET A 114 -15.83 -22.13 10.96
C MET A 114 -15.27 -23.54 10.79
N GLY A 115 -14.26 -23.92 11.59
CA GLY A 115 -13.62 -25.24 11.51
C GLY A 115 -12.75 -25.43 10.27
N PHE A 116 -12.22 -24.34 9.68
CA PHE A 116 -11.35 -24.42 8.53
C PHE A 116 -9.97 -24.98 8.92
N SER A 117 -9.49 -25.90 8.09
CA SER A 117 -8.13 -26.42 8.13
C SER A 117 -7.13 -25.46 7.45
N GLU A 118 -5.84 -25.72 7.62
CA GLU A 118 -4.80 -24.98 6.89
C GLU A 118 -4.95 -25.11 5.37
N ASP A 119 -5.38 -26.27 4.89
CA ASP A 119 -5.58 -26.51 3.45
C ASP A 119 -6.81 -25.77 2.93
N ASP A 120 -7.86 -25.62 3.75
CA ASP A 120 -9.01 -24.77 3.41
C ASP A 120 -8.57 -23.31 3.26
N LEU A 121 -7.76 -22.80 4.20
CA LEU A 121 -7.22 -21.45 4.11
C LEU A 121 -6.35 -21.25 2.88
N LYS A 122 -5.49 -22.21 2.51
CA LYS A 122 -4.71 -22.14 1.27
C LYS A 122 -5.61 -22.06 0.03
N ASN A 123 -6.66 -22.88 -0.01
CA ASN A 123 -7.62 -22.88 -1.12
C ASN A 123 -8.37 -21.54 -1.21
N ILE A 124 -8.79 -20.97 -0.08
CA ILE A 124 -9.44 -19.65 -0.01
C ILE A 124 -8.48 -18.58 -0.52
N MET A 125 -7.22 -18.58 -0.08
CA MET A 125 -6.23 -17.60 -0.53
C MET A 125 -5.92 -17.71 -2.03
N GLU A 126 -5.88 -18.91 -2.58
CA GLU A 126 -5.71 -19.10 -4.02
C GLU A 126 -6.95 -18.61 -4.82
N GLN A 127 -8.16 -18.78 -4.27
CA GLN A 127 -9.36 -18.19 -4.88
C GLN A 127 -9.33 -16.65 -4.78
N ASN A 128 -8.99 -16.09 -3.62
CA ASN A 128 -8.80 -14.65 -3.43
C ASN A 128 -7.79 -14.08 -4.44
N ARG A 129 -6.66 -14.76 -4.66
CA ARG A 129 -5.66 -14.34 -5.66
C ARG A 129 -6.25 -14.27 -7.07
N LYS A 130 -7.04 -15.26 -7.48
CA LYS A 130 -7.69 -15.27 -8.79
C LYS A 130 -8.70 -14.13 -8.94
N ASP A 131 -9.54 -13.94 -7.93
CA ASP A 131 -10.59 -12.92 -7.92
C ASP A 131 -10.00 -11.51 -7.87
N LEU A 132 -8.93 -11.31 -7.09
CA LEU A 132 -8.16 -10.08 -7.06
C LEU A 132 -7.55 -9.78 -8.44
N ASN A 133 -6.85 -10.76 -9.01
CA ASN A 133 -6.19 -10.59 -10.31
C ASN A 133 -7.16 -10.34 -11.47
N ALA A 134 -8.40 -10.77 -11.36
CA ALA A 134 -9.45 -10.45 -12.34
C ALA A 134 -9.85 -8.97 -12.31
N GLN A 135 -9.64 -8.29 -11.18
CA GLN A 135 -9.97 -6.87 -10.97
C GLN A 135 -8.76 -5.93 -11.21
N LEU A 136 -7.57 -6.49 -11.39
CA LEU A 136 -6.34 -5.71 -11.49
C LEU A 136 -5.84 -5.65 -12.95
N PRO A 137 -5.25 -4.50 -13.35
CA PRO A 137 -4.46 -4.43 -14.57
C PRO A 137 -3.37 -5.50 -14.59
N ALA A 138 -2.97 -5.95 -15.77
CA ALA A 138 -2.03 -7.07 -15.93
C ALA A 138 -0.69 -6.85 -15.18
N PHE A 139 -0.19 -5.62 -15.15
CA PHE A 139 1.06 -5.26 -14.48
C PHE A 139 0.97 -5.17 -12.94
N CYS A 140 -0.25 -5.15 -12.39
CA CYS A 140 -0.51 -5.14 -10.95
C CYS A 140 -0.84 -6.54 -10.39
N ARG A 141 -0.91 -7.56 -11.23
CA ARG A 141 -1.31 -8.91 -10.80
C ARG A 141 -0.27 -9.53 -9.90
N ILE A 142 -0.75 -10.14 -8.82
CA ILE A 142 0.10 -10.88 -7.88
C ILE A 142 0.31 -12.31 -8.36
N SER A 143 1.52 -12.82 -8.20
CA SER A 143 1.89 -14.18 -8.62
C SER A 143 1.40 -15.25 -7.64
N GLU A 144 1.45 -14.94 -6.36
CA GLU A 144 1.06 -15.84 -5.27
C GLU A 144 0.60 -15.08 -4.05
N ILE A 145 -0.09 -15.77 -3.14
CA ILE A 145 -0.34 -15.32 -1.77
C ILE A 145 0.42 -16.26 -0.84
N ARG A 146 1.21 -15.68 0.08
CA ARG A 146 1.88 -16.40 1.17
C ARG A 146 1.20 -16.09 2.49
N ILE A 147 0.74 -17.13 3.17
CA ILE A 147 0.11 -17.02 4.47
C ILE A 147 1.17 -16.75 5.53
N GLN A 148 0.94 -15.75 6.37
CA GLN A 148 1.75 -15.41 7.52
C GLN A 148 1.18 -16.11 8.77
N GLU A 149 2.03 -16.78 9.53
CA GLU A 149 1.64 -17.45 10.78
C GLU A 149 1.36 -16.46 11.93
N LYS A 150 1.91 -15.25 11.82
CA LYS A 150 1.83 -14.21 12.87
C LYS A 150 1.41 -12.88 12.25
N GLU A 151 0.75 -12.06 13.07
CA GLU A 151 0.45 -10.68 12.71
C GLU A 151 1.69 -9.92 12.27
N PHE A 152 1.49 -8.99 11.34
CA PHE A 152 2.57 -8.11 10.92
C PHE A 152 3.04 -7.20 12.06
N ALA A 153 4.36 -6.98 12.13
CA ALA A 153 4.93 -5.99 13.05
C ALA A 153 4.46 -4.58 12.69
N LYS A 154 3.93 -3.87 13.68
CA LYS A 154 3.31 -2.55 13.48
C LYS A 154 4.06 -1.44 14.21
N THR A 155 3.90 -0.24 13.69
CA THR A 155 4.28 1.00 14.38
C THR A 155 3.28 1.29 15.52
N PRO A 156 3.58 2.23 16.43
CA PRO A 156 2.61 2.69 17.42
C PRO A 156 1.31 3.24 16.81
N LYS A 157 1.34 3.70 15.56
CA LYS A 157 0.17 4.16 14.77
C LYS A 157 -0.57 3.01 14.06
N LYS A 158 -0.26 1.76 14.40
CA LYS A 158 -0.84 0.54 13.80
C LYS A 158 -0.56 0.34 12.30
N SER A 159 0.38 1.06 11.70
CA SER A 159 0.82 0.81 10.32
C SER A 159 1.83 -0.32 10.26
N ILE A 160 1.73 -1.21 9.27
CA ILE A 160 2.66 -2.32 9.07
C ILE A 160 4.07 -1.77 8.76
N LYS A 161 5.08 -2.34 9.42
CA LYS A 161 6.49 -2.03 9.17
C LYS A 161 6.98 -2.75 7.91
N ARG A 162 6.60 -2.26 6.73
CA ARG A 162 6.89 -2.86 5.43
C ARG A 162 8.34 -3.28 5.25
N TYR A 163 9.29 -2.45 5.71
CA TYR A 163 10.73 -2.68 5.56
C TYR A 163 11.22 -3.99 6.18
N LEU A 164 10.46 -4.60 7.09
CA LEU A 164 10.79 -5.90 7.67
C LEU A 164 10.47 -7.07 6.74
N TYR A 165 9.67 -6.85 5.71
CA TYR A 165 9.14 -7.90 4.84
C TYR A 165 9.60 -7.79 3.40
N THR A 166 10.20 -6.66 2.99
CA THR A 166 10.67 -6.44 1.62
C THR A 166 11.92 -7.24 1.26
N ASN A 167 12.73 -7.65 2.24
CA ASN A 167 13.99 -8.38 2.04
C ASN A 167 13.93 -9.84 2.54
N THR A 168 12.78 -10.33 2.99
CA THR A 168 12.65 -11.63 3.66
C THR A 168 12.12 -12.74 2.74
N ILE A 169 11.96 -12.44 1.47
CA ILE A 169 11.45 -13.42 0.50
C ILE A 169 12.65 -14.01 -0.25
N GLU A 170 13.26 -15.03 0.31
CA GLU A 170 14.13 -15.97 -0.40
C GLU A 170 13.30 -17.02 -1.14
#